data_266ed3427282c1f4290bf6058a092700
#
_entry.id   266ed3427282c1f4290bf6058a092700
#
_cell.length_a   1.000
_cell.length_b   1.000
_cell.length_c   1.000
_cell.angle_alpha   90.00
_cell.angle_beta   90.00
_cell.angle_gamma   90.00
#
_symmetry.space_group_name_H-M   'P 1'
#
loop_
_entity.id
_entity.type
_entity.pdbx_description
1 polymer ?
#
loop_
_entity_poly.entity_id
_entity_poly.type
_entity_poly.pdbx_seq_one_letter_code
_entity_poly.pdbx_strand_id
1 'polypeptide(L)'
;FFDVCASDGFCAEKLGADPWAQAEAFFALPPASACGASLGVSQADLRAVMAQALRKIMTRPLVPALVYRLLRCSPDDEDALANLFQFLNSLPPEPDGVFALPLYMHIVLSELWPLDPLTIAEYDAIDAALTIAPSSTGLFQALWEEWPVTPRDTFAGEIAVTSTPVLMLQGGLDPQTPDFAAAPLIDALVGQGNTVLEFPLSPHAIVSGSPLASDPLVHCGALAVLAFAVDGRTTAPACLDDLATIDFGDNVDLATQAFDQGSIWEPIAAQSAGSRSPNARATRRALLELARDLRR
;
A
#
# COMPACT_ATOMS: atom_id res chain seq x y z
N PHE A 1 -9.47 -3.68 3.64
CA PHE A 1 -9.12 -2.35 4.16
C PHE A 1 -10.36 -1.48 4.38
N PHE A 2 -11.28 -1.40 3.41
CA PHE A 2 -12.52 -0.63 3.57
C PHE A 2 -13.45 -1.20 4.66
N ASP A 3 -13.40 -2.50 4.97
CA ASP A 3 -14.12 -3.10 6.10
C ASP A 3 -13.59 -2.56 7.44
N VAL A 4 -12.27 -2.31 7.52
CA VAL A 4 -11.67 -1.67 8.71
C VAL A 4 -12.16 -0.24 8.84
N CYS A 5 -12.24 0.53 7.74
CA CYS A 5 -12.84 1.86 7.73
C CYS A 5 -14.32 1.82 8.14
N ALA A 6 -15.11 0.88 7.59
CA ALA A 6 -16.53 0.73 7.96
C ALA A 6 -16.74 0.38 9.44
N SER A 7 -15.76 -0.28 10.06
CA SER A 7 -15.79 -0.64 11.48
C SER A 7 -15.28 0.48 12.40
N ASP A 8 -14.61 1.50 11.85
CA ASP A 8 -14.15 2.67 12.57
C ASP A 8 -15.26 3.73 12.61
N GLY A 9 -15.57 4.23 13.80
CA GLY A 9 -16.71 5.16 13.98
C GLY A 9 -16.55 6.47 13.22
N PHE A 10 -15.33 7.01 13.12
CA PHE A 10 -15.06 8.26 12.40
C PHE A 10 -15.14 8.06 10.88
N CYS A 11 -14.51 7.00 10.36
CA CYS A 11 -14.54 6.69 8.94
C CYS A 11 -15.96 6.36 8.46
N ALA A 12 -16.72 5.58 9.25
CA ALA A 12 -18.12 5.26 8.96
C ALA A 12 -19.04 6.49 8.99
N GLU A 13 -18.75 7.49 9.84
CA GLU A 13 -19.48 8.77 9.81
C GLU A 13 -19.31 9.50 8.50
N LYS A 14 -18.10 9.44 7.90
CA LYS A 14 -17.78 10.12 6.65
C LYS A 14 -18.29 9.40 5.40
N LEU A 15 -18.10 8.08 5.32
CA LEU A 15 -18.37 7.30 4.10
C LEU A 15 -19.59 6.36 4.21
N GLY A 16 -20.23 6.30 5.38
CA GLY A 16 -21.34 5.39 5.62
C GLY A 16 -20.89 3.96 5.92
N ALA A 17 -21.86 3.04 5.88
CA ALA A 17 -21.65 1.65 6.24
C ALA A 17 -20.90 0.83 5.16
N ASP A 18 -20.81 1.35 3.95
CA ASP A 18 -20.15 0.69 2.82
C ASP A 18 -19.20 1.67 2.09
N PRO A 19 -18.01 1.92 2.64
CA PRO A 19 -16.99 2.78 2.03
C PRO A 19 -16.48 2.25 0.69
N TRP A 20 -16.53 0.93 0.46
CA TRP A 20 -16.16 0.32 -0.81
C TRP A 20 -17.12 0.72 -1.92
N ALA A 21 -18.43 0.63 -1.68
CA ALA A 21 -19.44 1.08 -2.64
C ALA A 21 -19.30 2.58 -2.98
N GLN A 22 -18.83 3.42 -2.04
CA GLN A 22 -18.54 4.83 -2.30
C GLN A 22 -17.37 4.99 -3.28
N ALA A 23 -16.31 4.19 -3.11
CA ALA A 23 -15.17 4.19 -4.05
C ALA A 23 -15.60 3.71 -5.44
N GLU A 24 -16.37 2.63 -5.54
CA GLU A 24 -16.92 2.14 -6.81
C GLU A 24 -17.79 3.19 -7.49
N ALA A 25 -18.67 3.86 -6.73
CA ALA A 25 -19.53 4.92 -7.26
C ALA A 25 -18.72 6.06 -7.88
N PHE A 26 -17.62 6.48 -7.25
CA PHE A 26 -16.74 7.51 -7.82
C PHE A 26 -16.09 7.03 -9.12
N PHE A 27 -15.51 5.83 -9.14
CA PHE A 27 -14.80 5.32 -10.32
C PHE A 27 -15.73 4.88 -11.46
N ALA A 28 -17.03 4.77 -11.20
CA ALA A 28 -18.06 4.57 -12.23
C ALA A 28 -18.49 5.88 -12.94
N LEU A 29 -18.10 7.06 -12.42
CA LEU A 29 -18.40 8.34 -13.05
C LEU A 29 -17.66 8.48 -14.39
N PRO A 30 -18.28 9.15 -15.40
CA PRO A 30 -17.57 9.51 -16.60
C PRO A 30 -16.32 10.37 -16.28
N PRO A 31 -15.15 10.10 -16.89
CA PRO A 31 -13.91 10.81 -16.57
C PRO A 31 -14.01 12.33 -16.64
N ALA A 32 -14.78 12.87 -17.58
CA ALA A 32 -14.95 14.33 -17.75
C ALA A 32 -15.76 15.00 -16.62
N SER A 33 -16.53 14.21 -15.86
CA SER A 33 -17.32 14.70 -14.72
C SER A 33 -16.71 14.29 -13.37
N ALA A 34 -15.58 13.59 -13.39
CA ALA A 34 -14.90 13.22 -12.17
C ALA A 34 -14.20 14.44 -11.53
N CYS A 35 -14.20 14.49 -10.23
CA CYS A 35 -13.45 15.48 -9.47
C CYS A 35 -11.96 15.43 -9.86
N GLY A 36 -11.33 16.58 -10.02
CA GLY A 36 -9.94 16.67 -10.47
C GLY A 36 -9.76 16.70 -11.98
N ALA A 37 -10.81 16.46 -12.79
CA ALA A 37 -10.71 16.52 -14.25
C ALA A 37 -10.26 17.91 -14.75
N SER A 38 -10.71 18.99 -14.08
CA SER A 38 -10.28 20.36 -14.32
C SER A 38 -8.77 20.60 -14.06
N LEU A 39 -8.16 19.78 -13.21
CA LEU A 39 -6.75 19.82 -12.86
C LEU A 39 -5.89 18.92 -13.76
N GLY A 40 -6.50 18.23 -14.71
CA GLY A 40 -5.83 17.24 -15.55
C GLY A 40 -5.50 15.93 -14.82
N VAL A 41 -6.06 15.70 -13.64
CA VAL A 41 -5.91 14.47 -12.87
C VAL A 41 -6.89 13.42 -13.40
N SER A 42 -6.36 12.33 -13.90
CA SER A 42 -7.20 11.24 -14.41
C SER A 42 -7.64 10.27 -13.29
N GLN A 43 -8.69 9.50 -13.55
CA GLN A 43 -9.08 8.41 -12.64
C GLN A 43 -7.96 7.36 -12.50
N ALA A 44 -7.16 7.15 -13.54
CA ALA A 44 -6.00 6.25 -13.48
C ALA A 44 -4.94 6.77 -12.50
N ASP A 45 -4.66 8.08 -12.51
CA ASP A 45 -3.74 8.71 -11.55
C ASP A 45 -4.23 8.54 -10.12
N LEU A 46 -5.54 8.75 -9.89
CA LEU A 46 -6.16 8.58 -8.58
C LEU A 46 -6.08 7.13 -8.09
N ARG A 47 -6.36 6.16 -8.96
CA ARG A 47 -6.22 4.73 -8.66
C ARG A 47 -4.77 4.39 -8.28
N ALA A 48 -3.80 4.89 -9.03
CA ALA A 48 -2.39 4.67 -8.77
C ALA A 48 -1.97 5.26 -7.40
N VAL A 49 -2.39 6.50 -7.10
CA VAL A 49 -2.13 7.14 -5.79
C VAL A 49 -2.72 6.32 -4.65
N MET A 50 -3.99 5.90 -4.77
CA MET A 50 -4.65 5.11 -3.73
C MET A 50 -3.99 3.74 -3.53
N ALA A 51 -3.66 3.03 -4.62
CA ALA A 51 -2.97 1.74 -4.56
C ALA A 51 -1.61 1.85 -3.86
N GLN A 52 -0.84 2.87 -4.19
CA GLN A 52 0.44 3.12 -3.53
C GLN A 52 0.29 3.56 -2.07
N ALA A 53 -0.75 4.36 -1.76
CA ALA A 53 -1.03 4.77 -0.38
C ALA A 53 -1.38 3.58 0.53
N LEU A 54 -2.03 2.54 0.01
CA LEU A 54 -2.34 1.31 0.75
C LEU A 54 -1.09 0.53 1.20
N ARG A 55 0.03 0.71 0.52
CA ARG A 55 1.28 -0.02 0.82
C ARG A 55 1.97 0.41 2.11
N LYS A 56 1.61 1.57 2.67
CA LYS A 56 2.26 2.17 3.84
C LYS A 56 1.23 2.51 4.91
N ILE A 57 1.53 2.14 6.15
CA ILE A 57 0.62 2.37 7.27
C ILE A 57 0.28 3.85 7.48
N MET A 58 1.24 4.74 7.25
CA MET A 58 1.08 6.18 7.48
C MET A 58 0.27 6.88 6.39
N THR A 59 0.19 6.33 5.18
CA THR A 59 -0.52 6.96 4.04
C THR A 59 -1.89 6.35 3.76
N ARG A 60 -2.20 5.18 4.31
CA ARG A 60 -3.49 4.50 4.14
C ARG A 60 -4.72 5.34 4.45
N PRO A 61 -4.72 6.18 5.50
CA PRO A 61 -5.86 7.02 5.80
C PRO A 61 -6.22 8.00 4.68
N LEU A 62 -5.27 8.31 3.78
CA LEU A 62 -5.58 9.11 2.59
C LEU A 62 -6.61 8.43 1.67
N VAL A 63 -6.65 7.10 1.62
CA VAL A 63 -7.49 6.39 0.65
C VAL A 63 -8.97 6.67 0.88
N PRO A 64 -9.57 6.41 2.05
CA PRO A 64 -10.96 6.75 2.29
C PRO A 64 -11.20 8.27 2.32
N ALA A 65 -10.24 9.06 2.80
CA ALA A 65 -10.35 10.52 2.77
C ALA A 65 -10.40 11.07 1.35
N LEU A 66 -9.60 10.53 0.41
CA LEU A 66 -9.67 10.88 -1.00
C LEU A 66 -11.04 10.50 -1.60
N VAL A 67 -11.56 9.30 -1.32
CA VAL A 67 -12.90 8.90 -1.78
C VAL A 67 -13.95 9.91 -1.32
N TYR A 68 -13.94 10.28 -0.04
CA TYR A 68 -14.86 11.26 0.52
C TYR A 68 -14.77 12.63 -0.17
N ARG A 69 -13.56 13.16 -0.35
CA ARG A 69 -13.32 14.44 -1.01
C ARG A 69 -13.72 14.42 -2.48
N LEU A 70 -13.37 13.35 -3.18
CA LEU A 70 -13.68 13.17 -4.59
C LEU A 70 -15.18 13.09 -4.87
N LEU A 71 -15.96 12.50 -3.96
CA LEU A 71 -17.42 12.46 -4.05
C LEU A 71 -18.05 13.81 -3.72
N ARG A 72 -17.52 14.55 -2.76
CA ARG A 72 -17.99 15.89 -2.39
C ARG A 72 -17.63 16.93 -3.44
N CYS A 73 -16.41 16.89 -3.93
CA CYS A 73 -15.87 17.71 -5.01
C CYS A 73 -16.19 19.23 -4.86
N SER A 74 -15.97 19.78 -3.68
CA SER A 74 -16.03 21.20 -3.47
C SER A 74 -14.76 21.90 -4.04
N PRO A 75 -14.74 23.22 -4.24
CA PRO A 75 -13.52 23.94 -4.62
C PRO A 75 -12.34 23.68 -3.68
N ASP A 76 -12.58 23.58 -2.38
CA ASP A 76 -11.53 23.28 -1.40
C ASP A 76 -11.01 21.83 -1.56
N ASP A 77 -11.81 20.89 -2.08
CA ASP A 77 -11.37 19.54 -2.38
C ASP A 77 -10.50 19.50 -3.64
N GLU A 78 -10.84 20.30 -4.65
CA GLU A 78 -9.99 20.47 -5.83
C GLU A 78 -8.65 21.11 -5.47
N ASP A 79 -8.64 22.11 -4.58
CA ASP A 79 -7.40 22.72 -4.06
C ASP A 79 -6.56 21.69 -3.29
N ALA A 80 -7.18 20.85 -2.47
CA ALA A 80 -6.48 19.77 -1.75
C ALA A 80 -5.86 18.75 -2.73
N LEU A 81 -6.57 18.36 -3.78
CA LEU A 81 -6.05 17.52 -4.84
C LEU A 81 -4.88 18.17 -5.58
N ALA A 82 -5.01 19.48 -5.92
CA ALA A 82 -3.94 20.22 -6.58
C ALA A 82 -2.67 20.21 -5.72
N ASN A 83 -2.79 20.47 -4.42
CA ASN A 83 -1.68 20.43 -3.47
C ASN A 83 -1.04 19.05 -3.38
N LEU A 84 -1.84 17.98 -3.30
CA LEU A 84 -1.34 16.61 -3.29
C LEU A 84 -0.53 16.30 -4.55
N PHE A 85 -1.09 16.56 -5.73
CA PHE A 85 -0.38 16.28 -6.99
C PHE A 85 0.81 17.20 -7.21
N GLN A 86 0.76 18.46 -6.76
CA GLN A 86 1.91 19.34 -6.76
C GLN A 86 3.02 18.79 -5.86
N PHE A 87 2.68 18.33 -4.64
CA PHE A 87 3.62 17.70 -3.73
C PHE A 87 4.25 16.46 -4.38
N LEU A 88 3.44 15.54 -4.90
CA LEU A 88 3.91 14.31 -5.56
C LEU A 88 4.85 14.60 -6.75
N ASN A 89 4.57 15.67 -7.51
CA ASN A 89 5.36 16.06 -8.67
C ASN A 89 6.60 16.92 -8.34
N SER A 90 6.64 17.55 -7.17
CA SER A 90 7.76 18.43 -6.76
C SER A 90 9.01 17.70 -6.33
N LEU A 91 8.92 16.40 -6.08
CA LEU A 91 10.04 15.62 -5.56
C LEU A 91 11.09 15.41 -6.64
N PRO A 92 12.39 15.49 -6.29
CA PRO A 92 13.45 15.17 -7.24
C PRO A 92 13.35 13.68 -7.64
N PRO A 93 13.80 13.33 -8.84
CA PRO A 93 13.96 11.93 -9.22
C PRO A 93 14.86 11.20 -8.21
N GLU A 94 14.66 9.90 -8.08
CA GLU A 94 15.57 9.10 -7.23
C GLU A 94 17.00 9.20 -7.72
N PRO A 95 17.98 9.22 -6.80
CA PRO A 95 19.38 9.10 -7.20
C PRO A 95 19.60 7.79 -7.98
N ASP A 96 20.37 7.88 -9.05
CA ASP A 96 20.75 6.70 -9.82
C ASP A 96 21.36 5.61 -8.92
N GLY A 97 21.00 4.37 -9.15
CA GLY A 97 21.57 3.21 -8.46
C GLY A 97 20.84 2.74 -7.20
N VAL A 98 19.76 3.43 -6.76
CA VAL A 98 18.95 2.98 -5.61
C VAL A 98 18.03 1.80 -5.98
N PHE A 99 17.55 1.77 -7.22
CA PHE A 99 16.69 0.70 -7.72
C PHE A 99 17.12 0.28 -9.14
N ALA A 100 17.53 -0.98 -9.29
CA ALA A 100 17.94 -1.53 -10.57
C ALA A 100 16.72 -2.07 -11.33
N LEU A 101 15.97 -1.20 -12.01
CA LEU A 101 14.77 -1.57 -12.77
C LEU A 101 15.01 -2.75 -13.74
N PRO A 102 16.10 -2.81 -14.52
CA PRO A 102 16.34 -3.95 -15.40
C PRO A 102 16.49 -5.28 -14.65
N LEU A 103 17.14 -5.27 -13.47
CA LEU A 103 17.27 -6.47 -12.63
C LEU A 103 15.91 -6.88 -12.05
N TYR A 104 15.13 -5.93 -11.55
CA TYR A 104 13.77 -6.18 -11.07
C TYR A 104 12.90 -6.80 -12.17
N MET A 105 12.88 -6.21 -13.36
CA MET A 105 12.13 -6.72 -14.50
C MET A 105 12.59 -8.13 -14.88
N HIS A 106 13.92 -8.38 -14.90
CA HIS A 106 14.45 -9.69 -15.22
C HIS A 106 14.00 -10.77 -14.22
N ILE A 107 14.02 -10.47 -12.92
CA ILE A 107 13.53 -11.38 -11.87
C ILE A 107 12.03 -11.64 -12.05
N VAL A 108 11.23 -10.57 -12.17
CA VAL A 108 9.78 -10.70 -12.31
C VAL A 108 9.42 -11.56 -13.53
N LEU A 109 9.98 -11.23 -14.68
CA LEU A 109 9.62 -11.88 -15.94
C LEU A 109 10.19 -13.29 -16.08
N SER A 110 11.39 -13.56 -15.52
CA SER A 110 12.01 -14.88 -15.60
C SER A 110 11.51 -15.84 -14.52
N GLU A 111 11.24 -15.35 -13.29
CA GLU A 111 11.01 -16.23 -12.14
C GLU A 111 9.55 -16.21 -11.66
N LEU A 112 8.89 -15.03 -11.71
CA LEU A 112 7.58 -14.83 -11.10
C LEU A 112 6.43 -14.78 -12.11
N TRP A 113 6.69 -14.41 -13.38
CA TRP A 113 5.64 -14.31 -14.39
C TRP A 113 5.08 -15.69 -14.72
N PRO A 114 3.76 -15.84 -14.95
CA PRO A 114 3.17 -17.14 -15.30
C PRO A 114 3.85 -17.76 -16.54
N LEU A 115 4.01 -19.08 -16.55
CA LEU A 115 4.55 -19.80 -17.73
C LEU A 115 3.55 -19.85 -18.89
N ASP A 116 2.25 -19.81 -18.57
CA ASP A 116 1.14 -19.72 -19.52
C ASP A 116 0.34 -18.47 -19.16
N PRO A 117 0.84 -17.26 -19.54
CA PRO A 117 0.22 -16.02 -19.19
C PRO A 117 -1.04 -15.77 -20.02
N LEU A 118 -1.93 -14.94 -19.46
CA LEU A 118 -3.06 -14.39 -20.20
C LEU A 118 -2.56 -13.46 -21.32
N THR A 119 -3.41 -13.22 -22.29
CA THR A 119 -3.16 -12.19 -23.31
C THR A 119 -3.18 -10.79 -22.70
N ILE A 120 -2.55 -9.83 -23.36
CA ILE A 120 -2.59 -8.41 -22.96
C ILE A 120 -4.05 -7.94 -22.76
N ALA A 121 -4.94 -8.29 -23.69
CA ALA A 121 -6.35 -7.90 -23.63
C ALA A 121 -7.09 -8.49 -22.42
N GLU A 122 -6.75 -9.71 -22.00
CA GLU A 122 -7.32 -10.33 -20.79
C GLU A 122 -6.79 -9.66 -19.51
N TYR A 123 -5.51 -9.33 -19.45
CA TYR A 123 -4.95 -8.55 -18.35
C TYR A 123 -5.56 -7.15 -18.26
N ASP A 124 -5.70 -6.45 -19.40
CA ASP A 124 -6.34 -5.14 -19.45
C ASP A 124 -7.81 -5.19 -18.98
N ALA A 125 -8.53 -6.28 -19.30
CA ALA A 125 -9.89 -6.49 -18.82
C ALA A 125 -9.95 -6.72 -17.29
N ILE A 126 -8.99 -7.45 -16.72
CA ILE A 126 -8.86 -7.63 -15.28
C ILE A 126 -8.55 -6.28 -14.61
N ASP A 127 -7.55 -5.55 -15.10
CA ASP A 127 -7.15 -4.25 -14.55
C ASP A 127 -8.33 -3.24 -14.60
N ALA A 128 -9.10 -3.25 -15.68
CA ALA A 128 -10.29 -2.40 -15.82
C ALA A 128 -11.42 -2.75 -14.85
N ALA A 129 -11.50 -4.00 -14.41
CA ALA A 129 -12.51 -4.45 -13.44
C ALA A 129 -12.12 -4.14 -11.98
N LEU A 130 -10.87 -3.77 -11.72
CA LEU A 130 -10.40 -3.44 -10.37
C LEU A 130 -10.72 -1.97 -10.04
N THR A 131 -11.30 -1.73 -8.87
CA THR A 131 -11.64 -0.37 -8.42
C THR A 131 -10.40 0.44 -8.07
N ILE A 132 -9.42 -0.19 -7.40
CA ILE A 132 -8.15 0.44 -7.01
C ILE A 132 -7.02 -0.51 -7.42
N ALA A 133 -6.35 -0.22 -8.53
CA ALA A 133 -5.19 -0.97 -8.99
C ALA A 133 -4.26 -0.10 -9.83
N PRO A 134 -2.96 -0.35 -9.80
CA PRO A 134 -2.06 0.16 -10.84
C PRO A 134 -2.34 -0.62 -12.13
N SER A 135 -2.62 0.10 -13.21
CA SER A 135 -2.81 -0.48 -14.54
C SER A 135 -1.45 -0.72 -15.21
N SER A 136 -0.78 -1.81 -14.87
CA SER A 136 0.53 -2.13 -15.44
C SER A 136 0.69 -3.58 -15.91
N THR A 137 -0.30 -4.43 -15.68
CA THR A 137 -0.19 -5.88 -15.96
C THR A 137 -0.03 -6.16 -17.46
N GLY A 138 -0.78 -5.45 -18.32
CA GLY A 138 -0.61 -5.55 -19.77
C GLY A 138 0.78 -5.12 -20.25
N LEU A 139 1.40 -4.13 -19.61
CA LEU A 139 2.78 -3.72 -19.92
C LEU A 139 3.78 -4.84 -19.58
N PHE A 140 3.63 -5.49 -18.41
CA PHE A 140 4.49 -6.62 -18.05
C PHE A 140 4.35 -7.78 -19.04
N GLN A 141 3.13 -8.06 -19.51
CA GLN A 141 2.91 -9.08 -20.53
C GLN A 141 3.58 -8.72 -21.85
N ALA A 142 3.44 -7.49 -22.32
CA ALA A 142 4.10 -7.02 -23.53
C ALA A 142 5.63 -7.09 -23.44
N LEU A 143 6.17 -6.74 -22.27
CA LEU A 143 7.61 -6.85 -22.01
C LEU A 143 8.07 -8.32 -21.96
N TRP A 144 7.29 -9.22 -21.37
CA TRP A 144 7.62 -10.65 -21.28
C TRP A 144 7.78 -11.28 -22.66
N GLU A 145 6.95 -10.92 -23.62
CA GLU A 145 7.01 -11.44 -24.99
C GLU A 145 8.34 -11.14 -25.70
N GLU A 146 8.99 -10.02 -25.34
CA GLU A 146 10.23 -9.54 -25.95
C GLU A 146 11.46 -9.69 -25.03
N TRP A 147 11.25 -10.02 -23.75
CA TRP A 147 12.32 -10.03 -22.75
C TRP A 147 13.17 -11.30 -22.86
N PRO A 148 14.51 -11.21 -22.75
CA PRO A 148 15.40 -12.37 -22.74
C PRO A 148 15.29 -13.11 -21.39
N VAL A 149 14.19 -13.83 -21.18
CA VAL A 149 13.94 -14.58 -19.94
C VAL A 149 14.94 -15.70 -19.73
N THR A 150 15.40 -15.89 -18.49
CA THR A 150 16.21 -17.03 -18.10
C THR A 150 15.34 -18.28 -17.95
N PRO A 151 15.71 -19.45 -18.50
CA PRO A 151 15.00 -20.69 -18.27
C PRO A 151 14.94 -21.02 -16.78
N ARG A 152 13.77 -21.41 -16.32
CA ARG A 152 13.57 -21.83 -14.93
C ARG A 152 14.17 -23.22 -14.71
N ASP A 153 14.73 -23.40 -13.53
CA ASP A 153 15.19 -24.71 -13.08
C ASP A 153 14.03 -25.57 -12.52
N THR A 154 14.37 -26.76 -12.04
CA THR A 154 13.38 -27.70 -11.49
C THR A 154 12.85 -27.31 -10.10
N PHE A 155 13.39 -26.26 -9.49
CA PHE A 155 12.96 -25.76 -8.18
C PHE A 155 12.02 -24.57 -8.29
N ALA A 156 11.91 -23.99 -9.49
CA ALA A 156 11.04 -22.83 -9.70
C ALA A 156 9.56 -23.19 -9.46
N GLY A 157 8.92 -22.49 -8.54
CA GLY A 157 7.53 -22.73 -8.14
C GLY A 157 7.35 -23.83 -7.09
N GLU A 158 8.41 -24.54 -6.71
CA GLU A 158 8.34 -25.57 -5.67
C GLU A 158 8.48 -24.92 -4.27
N ILE A 159 7.64 -25.37 -3.33
CA ILE A 159 7.79 -24.98 -1.93
C ILE A 159 8.82 -25.86 -1.27
N ALA A 160 9.91 -25.27 -0.81
CA ALA A 160 11.00 -26.00 -0.19
C ALA A 160 10.56 -26.75 1.07
N VAL A 161 10.97 -28.02 1.18
CA VAL A 161 10.89 -28.79 2.43
C VAL A 161 12.25 -28.71 3.10
N THR A 162 12.29 -28.14 4.32
CA THR A 162 13.55 -27.90 5.03
C THR A 162 13.44 -28.18 6.52
N SER A 163 14.53 -28.66 7.10
CA SER A 163 14.68 -28.77 8.56
C SER A 163 15.26 -27.48 9.18
N THR A 164 15.67 -26.52 8.36
CA THR A 164 16.11 -25.21 8.84
C THR A 164 14.89 -24.43 9.32
N PRO A 165 14.93 -23.85 10.53
CA PRO A 165 13.82 -23.03 11.02
C PRO A 165 13.54 -21.86 10.09
N VAL A 166 12.26 -21.62 9.78
CA VAL A 166 11.79 -20.52 8.95
C VAL A 166 10.80 -19.66 9.76
N LEU A 167 10.96 -18.35 9.68
CA LEU A 167 10.00 -17.36 10.17
C LEU A 167 9.39 -16.65 8.98
N MET A 168 8.07 -16.71 8.86
CA MET A 168 7.29 -15.91 7.92
C MET A 168 6.48 -14.85 8.66
N LEU A 169 6.51 -13.62 8.16
CA LEU A 169 5.69 -12.51 8.64
C LEU A 169 4.68 -12.16 7.55
N GLN A 170 3.38 -12.21 7.86
CA GLN A 170 2.30 -11.92 6.93
C GLN A 170 1.49 -10.72 7.40
N GLY A 171 1.30 -9.72 6.52
CA GLY A 171 0.41 -8.59 6.75
C GLY A 171 -1.00 -8.89 6.28
N GLY A 172 -2.01 -8.77 7.15
CA GLY A 172 -3.41 -9.03 6.80
C GLY A 172 -4.01 -7.99 5.83
N LEU A 173 -3.34 -6.82 5.70
CA LEU A 173 -3.73 -5.78 4.74
C LEU A 173 -2.59 -5.48 3.75
N ASP A 174 -1.84 -6.50 3.36
CA ASP A 174 -0.79 -6.37 2.34
C ASP A 174 -1.39 -6.35 0.93
N PRO A 175 -1.32 -5.22 0.20
CA PRO A 175 -1.88 -5.13 -1.15
C PRO A 175 -0.94 -5.68 -2.24
N GLN A 176 0.30 -6.04 -1.90
CA GLN A 176 1.30 -6.51 -2.87
C GLN A 176 1.43 -8.04 -2.86
N THR A 177 1.43 -8.62 -1.66
CA THR A 177 1.48 -10.06 -1.41
C THR A 177 0.38 -10.43 -0.44
N PRO A 178 -0.89 -10.38 -0.89
CA PRO A 178 -2.03 -10.60 -0.01
C PRO A 178 -2.05 -12.03 0.53
N ASP A 179 -2.67 -12.21 1.68
CA ASP A 179 -2.75 -13.48 2.41
C ASP A 179 -3.28 -14.64 1.56
N PHE A 180 -4.30 -14.40 0.72
CA PHE A 180 -4.84 -15.43 -0.18
C PHE A 180 -3.80 -15.93 -1.20
N ALA A 181 -2.88 -15.07 -1.65
CA ALA A 181 -1.81 -15.46 -2.55
C ALA A 181 -0.66 -16.16 -1.81
N ALA A 182 -0.45 -15.83 -0.54
CA ALA A 182 0.55 -16.44 0.33
C ALA A 182 0.07 -17.76 0.96
N ALA A 183 -1.23 -18.05 0.96
CA ALA A 183 -1.84 -19.18 1.66
C ALA A 183 -1.17 -20.54 1.38
N PRO A 184 -0.83 -20.93 0.14
CA PRO A 184 -0.15 -22.22 -0.10
C PRO A 184 1.21 -22.30 0.59
N LEU A 185 1.97 -21.20 0.66
CA LEU A 185 3.26 -21.15 1.36
C LEU A 185 3.05 -21.19 2.88
N ILE A 186 2.07 -20.46 3.40
CA ILE A 186 1.70 -20.45 4.82
C ILE A 186 1.36 -21.87 5.27
N ASP A 187 0.46 -22.55 4.56
CA ASP A 187 0.04 -23.91 4.88
C ASP A 187 1.22 -24.90 4.89
N ALA A 188 2.09 -24.80 3.89
CA ALA A 188 3.27 -25.65 3.79
C ALA A 188 4.27 -25.40 4.93
N LEU A 189 4.53 -24.15 5.29
CA LEU A 189 5.44 -23.80 6.39
C LEU A 189 4.89 -24.25 7.73
N VAL A 190 3.62 -24.02 8.00
CA VAL A 190 2.93 -24.51 9.21
C VAL A 190 2.96 -26.03 9.28
N GLY A 191 2.66 -26.72 8.16
CA GLY A 191 2.72 -28.18 8.06
C GLY A 191 4.12 -28.78 8.34
N GLN A 192 5.17 -27.99 8.12
CA GLN A 192 6.56 -28.36 8.46
C GLN A 192 6.98 -27.94 9.90
N GLY A 193 6.07 -27.37 10.68
CA GLY A 193 6.35 -26.89 12.05
C GLY A 193 7.13 -25.58 12.12
N ASN A 194 7.15 -24.81 11.05
CA ASN A 194 7.74 -23.47 11.00
C ASN A 194 6.82 -22.41 11.62
N THR A 195 7.36 -21.25 11.87
CA THR A 195 6.64 -20.14 12.52
C THR A 195 6.09 -19.18 11.47
N VAL A 196 4.78 -18.96 11.50
CA VAL A 196 4.09 -17.90 10.74
C VAL A 196 3.46 -16.95 11.73
N LEU A 197 3.78 -15.66 11.62
CA LEU A 197 3.19 -14.60 12.43
C LEU A 197 2.33 -13.68 11.56
N GLU A 198 1.09 -13.53 11.92
CA GLU A 198 0.14 -12.65 11.26
C GLU A 198 0.08 -11.29 11.94
N PHE A 199 0.04 -10.25 11.13
CA PHE A 199 -0.07 -8.85 11.54
C PHE A 199 -1.34 -8.26 10.91
N PRO A 200 -2.51 -8.36 11.55
CA PRO A 200 -3.82 -8.17 10.92
C PRO A 200 -4.00 -6.85 10.18
N LEU A 201 -3.44 -5.76 10.73
CA LEU A 201 -3.56 -4.41 10.15
C LEU A 201 -2.28 -3.92 9.44
N SER A 202 -1.26 -4.76 9.34
CA SER A 202 0.00 -4.34 8.72
C SER A 202 -0.07 -4.44 7.19
N PRO A 203 0.62 -3.50 6.49
CA PRO A 203 0.79 -3.54 5.05
C PRO A 203 1.94 -4.44 4.64
N HIS A 204 2.43 -4.24 3.41
CA HIS A 204 3.70 -4.82 2.93
C HIS A 204 4.89 -4.39 3.81
N ALA A 205 5.97 -5.22 3.83
CA ALA A 205 7.19 -4.96 4.57
C ALA A 205 6.99 -4.87 6.12
N ILE A 206 6.48 -5.94 6.72
CA ILE A 206 6.11 -6.05 8.14
C ILE A 206 7.21 -5.59 9.10
N VAL A 207 8.49 -5.85 8.78
CA VAL A 207 9.63 -5.46 9.62
C VAL A 207 9.63 -3.95 9.95
N SER A 208 9.16 -3.12 9.02
CA SER A 208 9.05 -1.67 9.18
C SER A 208 7.61 -1.14 9.10
N GLY A 209 6.63 -2.03 8.90
CA GLY A 209 5.22 -1.70 8.71
C GLY A 209 4.32 -2.15 9.87
N SER A 210 4.87 -2.47 11.03
CA SER A 210 4.13 -2.95 12.22
C SER A 210 4.46 -2.15 13.48
N PRO A 211 4.19 -0.82 13.50
CA PRO A 211 4.49 0.02 14.66
C PRO A 211 3.68 -0.41 15.88
N LEU A 212 4.23 -0.16 17.07
CA LEU A 212 3.52 -0.36 18.33
C LEU A 212 2.63 0.86 18.63
N ALA A 213 1.52 0.61 19.30
CA ALA A 213 0.65 1.68 19.81
C ALA A 213 1.34 2.49 20.91
N SER A 214 2.11 1.83 21.77
CA SER A 214 2.86 2.46 22.85
C SER A 214 4.09 3.25 22.40
N ASP A 215 4.72 2.86 21.27
CA ASP A 215 5.87 3.55 20.69
C ASP A 215 5.90 3.34 19.15
N PRO A 216 5.41 4.31 18.36
CA PRO A 216 5.35 4.19 16.90
C PRO A 216 6.71 4.09 16.19
N LEU A 217 7.81 4.32 16.86
CA LEU A 217 9.17 4.15 16.32
C LEU A 217 9.69 2.72 16.46
N VAL A 218 9.00 1.89 17.26
CA VAL A 218 9.33 0.48 17.46
C VAL A 218 8.38 -0.37 16.63
N HIS A 219 8.92 -1.34 15.90
CA HIS A 219 8.15 -2.23 15.03
C HIS A 219 8.19 -3.66 15.55
N CYS A 220 7.02 -4.26 15.78
CA CYS A 220 6.90 -5.63 16.27
C CYS A 220 7.53 -6.67 15.33
N GLY A 221 7.40 -6.49 14.01
CA GLY A 221 8.06 -7.36 13.04
C GLY A 221 9.58 -7.36 13.15
N ALA A 222 10.20 -6.21 13.43
CA ALA A 222 11.63 -6.13 13.68
C ALA A 222 12.03 -6.88 14.97
N LEU A 223 11.24 -6.74 16.03
CA LEU A 223 11.46 -7.47 17.28
C LEU A 223 11.32 -8.98 17.09
N ALA A 224 10.33 -9.43 16.30
CA ALA A 224 10.13 -10.84 15.96
C ALA A 224 11.32 -11.42 15.19
N VAL A 225 11.84 -10.71 14.19
CA VAL A 225 13.04 -11.12 13.41
C VAL A 225 14.27 -11.19 14.33
N LEU A 226 14.49 -10.23 15.21
CA LEU A 226 15.61 -10.24 16.14
C LEU A 226 15.54 -11.42 17.13
N ALA A 227 14.35 -11.67 17.70
CA ALA A 227 14.13 -12.81 18.58
C ALA A 227 14.39 -14.14 17.87
N PHE A 228 13.85 -14.28 16.66
CA PHE A 228 14.08 -15.47 15.84
C PHE A 228 15.57 -15.68 15.49
N ALA A 229 16.28 -14.62 15.15
CA ALA A 229 17.71 -14.70 14.83
C ALA A 229 18.57 -15.14 16.03
N VAL A 230 18.14 -14.83 17.25
CA VAL A 230 18.85 -15.22 18.49
C VAL A 230 18.48 -16.65 18.92
N ASP A 231 17.18 -16.97 18.92
CA ASP A 231 16.66 -18.19 19.54
C ASP A 231 16.34 -19.32 18.54
N GLY A 232 16.30 -19.00 17.25
CA GLY A 232 15.91 -19.91 16.16
C GLY A 232 14.46 -20.40 16.24
N ARG A 233 13.69 -19.86 17.17
CA ARG A 233 12.26 -20.15 17.37
C ARG A 233 11.58 -18.91 17.90
N THR A 234 10.37 -18.63 17.42
CA THR A 234 9.52 -17.60 18.03
C THR A 234 8.26 -18.27 18.59
N THR A 235 8.06 -18.13 19.88
CA THR A 235 6.72 -17.97 20.43
C THR A 235 6.19 -16.62 19.96
N ALA A 236 4.87 -16.49 19.73
CA ALA A 236 4.27 -15.22 19.35
C ALA A 236 4.79 -14.10 20.29
N PRO A 237 5.44 -13.07 19.74
CA PRO A 237 6.03 -12.04 20.60
C PRO A 237 4.92 -11.22 21.24
N ALA A 238 5.08 -10.84 22.51
CA ALA A 238 4.09 -10.05 23.26
C ALA A 238 3.72 -8.70 22.59
N CYS A 239 4.59 -8.20 21.72
CA CYS A 239 4.32 -6.97 20.97
C CYS A 239 3.17 -7.08 19.96
N LEU A 240 2.70 -8.28 19.63
CA LEU A 240 1.51 -8.44 18.76
C LEU A 240 0.23 -7.88 19.42
N ASP A 241 0.16 -7.88 20.74
CA ASP A 241 -0.97 -7.32 21.50
C ASP A 241 -0.93 -5.78 21.58
N ASP A 242 0.19 -5.17 21.17
CA ASP A 242 0.42 -3.71 21.21
C ASP A 242 0.58 -3.11 19.80
N LEU A 243 0.06 -3.76 18.77
CA LEU A 243 0.11 -3.21 17.40
C LEU A 243 -0.75 -1.96 17.28
N ALA A 244 -0.22 -0.93 16.62
CA ALA A 244 -0.96 0.28 16.34
C ALA A 244 -2.13 0.01 15.40
N THR A 245 -3.27 0.65 15.68
CA THR A 245 -4.44 0.68 14.80
C THR A 245 -4.26 1.71 13.69
N ILE A 246 -5.14 1.68 12.68
CA ILE A 246 -5.18 2.71 11.64
C ILE A 246 -5.92 3.92 12.21
N ASP A 247 -5.27 5.09 12.19
CA ASP A 247 -5.88 6.36 12.59
C ASP A 247 -6.64 6.97 11.40
N PHE A 248 -7.96 6.87 11.42
CA PHE A 248 -8.85 7.49 10.43
C PHE A 248 -9.32 8.90 10.82
N GLY A 249 -8.80 9.47 11.90
CA GLY A 249 -9.14 10.84 12.33
C GLY A 249 -8.64 11.92 11.38
N ASP A 250 -8.55 13.17 11.85
CA ASP A 250 -8.14 14.31 11.05
C ASP A 250 -6.71 14.20 10.50
N ASN A 251 -5.86 13.47 11.20
CA ASN A 251 -4.47 13.18 10.85
C ASN A 251 -3.73 14.44 10.35
N VAL A 252 -3.62 15.43 11.25
CA VAL A 252 -3.13 16.80 10.95
C VAL A 252 -1.76 16.80 10.26
N ASP A 253 -0.84 15.92 10.68
CA ASP A 253 0.49 15.85 10.08
C ASP A 253 0.42 15.41 8.61
N LEU A 254 -0.43 14.42 8.31
CA LEU A 254 -0.65 13.92 6.95
C LEU A 254 -1.40 14.96 6.11
N ALA A 255 -2.44 15.57 6.67
CA ALA A 255 -3.24 16.59 6.01
C ALA A 255 -2.41 17.82 5.64
N THR A 256 -1.58 18.32 6.56
CA THR A 256 -0.72 19.48 6.32
C THR A 256 0.29 19.20 5.21
N GLN A 257 0.85 18.00 5.16
CA GLN A 257 1.88 17.66 4.18
C GLN A 257 1.31 17.26 2.81
N ALA A 258 0.14 16.61 2.77
CA ALA A 258 -0.47 16.14 1.53
C ALA A 258 -1.37 17.21 0.90
N PHE A 259 -2.14 17.96 1.71
CA PHE A 259 -3.21 18.83 1.25
C PHE A 259 -2.99 20.30 1.58
N ASP A 260 -1.98 20.64 2.38
CA ASP A 260 -1.80 21.96 3.00
C ASP A 260 -3.03 22.41 3.83
N GLN A 261 -3.64 21.44 4.52
CA GLN A 261 -4.85 21.62 5.34
C GLN A 261 -4.68 21.00 6.73
N GLY A 262 -5.60 21.29 7.65
CA GLY A 262 -5.59 20.78 9.03
C GLY A 262 -6.32 19.43 9.21
N SER A 263 -6.98 18.93 8.19
CA SER A 263 -7.67 17.64 8.20
C SER A 263 -7.55 16.95 6.84
N ILE A 264 -7.36 15.63 6.84
CA ILE A 264 -7.39 14.84 5.59
C ILE A 264 -8.80 14.81 4.99
N TRP A 265 -9.84 15.06 5.77
CA TRP A 265 -11.25 14.97 5.37
C TRP A 265 -11.88 16.31 5.03
N GLU A 266 -11.59 17.34 5.81
CA GLU A 266 -12.29 18.62 5.76
C GLU A 266 -11.36 19.77 5.37
N PRO A 267 -11.88 20.83 4.75
CA PRO A 267 -11.11 22.00 4.35
C PRO A 267 -10.82 22.91 5.55
N ILE A 268 -10.17 22.37 6.57
CA ILE A 268 -9.75 23.12 7.75
C ILE A 268 -8.38 23.74 7.47
N ALA A 269 -8.24 25.06 7.69
CA ALA A 269 -6.96 25.73 7.50
C ALA A 269 -5.84 25.04 8.31
N ALA A 270 -4.68 24.84 7.68
CA ALA A 270 -3.53 24.29 8.35
C ALA A 270 -3.17 25.15 9.56
N GLN A 271 -3.09 24.56 10.75
CA GLN A 271 -2.59 25.25 11.91
C GLN A 271 -1.08 25.45 11.73
N SER A 272 -0.60 26.68 11.97
CA SER A 272 0.83 26.96 11.93
C SER A 272 1.57 25.93 12.80
N ALA A 273 2.43 25.11 12.19
CA ALA A 273 3.11 24.01 12.83
C ALA A 273 3.99 24.50 14.00
N GLY A 274 3.40 24.61 15.18
CA GLY A 274 4.05 25.04 16.41
C GLY A 274 4.92 24.01 17.10
N SER A 275 4.80 22.74 16.73
CA SER A 275 5.70 21.68 17.19
C SER A 275 5.87 20.64 16.10
N ARG A 276 7.12 20.31 15.76
CA ARG A 276 7.42 19.20 14.87
C ARG A 276 7.14 17.92 15.66
N SER A 277 5.93 17.39 15.55
CA SER A 277 5.56 16.09 16.10
C SER A 277 6.59 15.02 15.65
N PRO A 278 6.95 14.04 16.49
CA PRO A 278 7.74 12.90 16.07
C PRO A 278 7.13 12.20 14.85
N ASN A 279 5.82 12.18 14.75
CA ASN A 279 5.06 11.59 13.63
C ASN A 279 5.22 12.40 12.33
N ALA A 280 5.40 13.72 12.37
CA ALA A 280 5.54 14.53 11.16
C ALA A 280 6.72 14.11 10.28
N ARG A 281 7.82 13.65 10.86
CA ARG A 281 8.97 13.12 10.09
C ARG A 281 8.67 11.78 9.46
N ALA A 282 7.99 10.88 10.18
CA ALA A 282 7.60 9.58 9.68
C ALA A 282 6.56 9.73 8.56
N THR A 283 5.57 10.59 8.73
CA THR A 283 4.56 10.93 7.73
C THR A 283 5.20 11.50 6.47
N ARG A 284 6.11 12.48 6.62
CA ARG A 284 6.82 13.05 5.47
C ARG A 284 7.63 12.01 4.72
N ARG A 285 8.31 11.10 5.44
CA ARG A 285 9.05 10.00 4.83
C ARG A 285 8.10 9.09 4.05
N ALA A 286 6.97 8.70 4.63
CA ALA A 286 5.98 7.86 3.97
C ALA A 286 5.41 8.50 2.69
N LEU A 287 5.11 9.81 2.71
CA LEU A 287 4.67 10.55 1.53
C LEU A 287 5.76 10.68 0.47
N LEU A 288 7.02 10.85 0.87
CA LEU A 288 8.15 10.86 -0.05
C LEU A 288 8.34 9.50 -0.72
N GLU A 289 8.17 8.41 0.02
CA GLU A 289 8.21 7.05 -0.52
C GLU A 289 7.01 6.78 -1.45
N LEU A 290 5.79 7.21 -1.08
CA LEU A 290 4.61 7.15 -1.94
C LEU A 290 4.86 7.82 -3.30
N ALA A 291 5.36 9.03 -3.29
CA ALA A 291 5.62 9.78 -4.52
C ALA A 291 6.75 9.17 -5.37
N ARG A 292 7.72 8.52 -4.76
CA ARG A 292 8.76 7.77 -5.50
C ARG A 292 8.19 6.54 -6.16
N ASP A 293 7.35 5.80 -5.43
CA ASP A 293 6.73 4.57 -5.93
C ASP A 293 5.76 4.83 -7.10
N LEU A 294 5.14 6.04 -7.15
CA LEU A 294 4.30 6.47 -8.28
C LEU A 294 5.07 6.78 -9.57
N ARG A 295 6.38 6.97 -9.48
CA ARG A 295 7.23 7.32 -10.64
C ARG A 295 8.02 6.12 -11.19
N ARG A 296 7.92 4.98 -10.54
CA ARG A 296 8.51 3.71 -10.97
C ARG A 296 7.56 2.95 -11.85
#